data_3b6e3a56de5418a0cb754b2b99b0734a
#
_entry.id   3b6e3a56de5418a0cb754b2b99b0734a
#
_cell.length_a   1.000
_cell.length_b   1.000
_cell.length_c   1.000
_cell.angle_alpha   90.00
_cell.angle_beta   90.00
_cell.angle_gamma   90.00
#
_symmetry.space_group_name_H-M   'P 1'
#
loop_
_entity.id
_entity.type
_entity.pdbx_description
1 polymer ?
#
loop_
_entity_poly.entity_id
_entity_poly.type
_entity_poly.pdbx_seq_one_letter_code
_entity_poly.pdbx_strand_id
1 'polypeptide(L)'
;MRAAGDPVVCEVQTNVIHGLSRLALGLPSITPALIARCYDESSGLFLPAVSPAIGERIPLTWTALSPLALPDLPEEIGHRLVEYLFDERRFWTAVPAPSVALDEPAFSLQEHFDGLRRYWRGPTWVNSAWLLWRGLVRLGYAERAATLAQAITQTVAREGLREFYDPHDGRGMGAEDFAWSALALELTDPRNASVGIPAGG
;
A
#
# COMPACT_ATOMS: atom_id res chain seq x y z
N MET A 1 19.51 -21.67 -5.38
CA MET A 1 19.35 -22.66 -4.28
C MET A 1 19.38 -21.90 -2.96
N ARG A 2 18.38 -22.06 -2.07
CA ARG A 2 18.43 -21.49 -0.72
C ARG A 2 19.35 -22.33 0.14
N ALA A 3 20.15 -21.70 1.02
CA ALA A 3 20.90 -22.42 2.03
C ALA A 3 19.91 -22.97 3.08
N ALA A 4 20.23 -24.11 3.68
CA ALA A 4 19.46 -24.66 4.79
C ALA A 4 19.55 -23.68 5.98
N GLY A 5 18.41 -23.07 6.36
CA GLY A 5 18.34 -22.08 7.45
C GLY A 5 18.00 -20.65 7.01
N ASP A 6 17.97 -20.35 5.70
CA ASP A 6 17.49 -19.05 5.24
C ASP A 6 16.00 -18.87 5.57
N PRO A 7 15.60 -17.70 6.12
CA PRO A 7 14.20 -17.45 6.45
C PRO A 7 13.32 -17.46 5.20
N VAL A 8 12.15 -18.06 5.32
CA VAL A 8 11.08 -17.98 4.32
C VAL A 8 10.12 -16.89 4.74
N VAL A 9 9.93 -15.88 3.89
CA VAL A 9 9.04 -14.76 4.14
C VAL A 9 7.81 -14.87 3.23
N CYS A 10 6.62 -14.88 3.83
CA CYS A 10 5.36 -14.62 3.12
C CYS A 10 5.10 -13.12 3.23
N GLU A 11 5.55 -12.36 2.24
CA GLU A 11 5.42 -10.91 2.19
C GLU A 11 4.02 -10.53 1.70
N VAL A 12 3.36 -9.58 2.38
CA VAL A 12 1.94 -9.25 2.18
C VAL A 12 1.69 -8.64 0.81
N GLN A 13 2.40 -7.57 0.47
CA GLN A 13 2.18 -6.82 -0.79
C GLN A 13 2.43 -7.69 -2.02
N THR A 14 3.50 -8.48 -2.04
CA THR A 14 3.81 -9.38 -3.16
C THR A 14 2.66 -10.36 -3.38
N ASN A 15 2.08 -10.87 -2.30
CA ASN A 15 0.92 -11.78 -2.39
C ASN A 15 -0.35 -11.04 -2.82
N VAL A 16 -0.54 -9.77 -2.44
CA VAL A 16 -1.65 -8.95 -2.95
C VAL A 16 -1.54 -8.77 -4.46
N ILE A 17 -0.39 -8.37 -4.97
CA ILE A 17 -0.16 -8.22 -6.43
C ILE A 17 -0.37 -9.57 -7.16
N HIS A 18 0.13 -10.67 -6.58
CA HIS A 18 -0.11 -12.00 -7.11
C HIS A 18 -1.61 -12.35 -7.11
N GLY A 19 -2.34 -12.03 -6.03
CA GLY A 19 -3.78 -12.25 -5.92
C GLY A 19 -4.56 -11.49 -6.98
N LEU A 20 -4.27 -10.20 -7.16
CA LEU A 20 -4.88 -9.37 -8.20
C LEU A 20 -4.62 -9.94 -9.60
N SER A 21 -3.38 -10.35 -9.89
CA SER A 21 -3.01 -10.95 -11.17
C SER A 21 -3.76 -12.26 -11.42
N ARG A 22 -3.91 -13.11 -10.40
CA ARG A 22 -4.68 -14.36 -10.51
C ARG A 22 -6.15 -14.09 -10.84
N LEU A 23 -6.78 -13.17 -10.10
CA LEU A 23 -8.18 -12.82 -10.34
C LEU A 23 -8.38 -12.23 -11.74
N ALA A 24 -7.49 -11.37 -12.20
CA ALA A 24 -7.53 -10.83 -13.56
C ALA A 24 -7.42 -11.90 -14.65
N LEU A 25 -6.77 -13.04 -14.35
CA LEU A 25 -6.65 -14.20 -15.24
C LEU A 25 -7.76 -15.24 -15.02
N GLY A 26 -8.77 -14.98 -14.19
CA GLY A 26 -9.84 -15.93 -13.86
C GLY A 26 -9.35 -17.15 -13.06
N LEU A 27 -8.22 -17.05 -12.39
CA LEU A 27 -7.64 -18.11 -11.56
C LEU A 27 -8.22 -18.04 -10.14
N PRO A 28 -8.23 -19.16 -9.38
CA PRO A 28 -8.71 -19.18 -8.01
C PRO A 28 -8.01 -18.16 -7.11
N SER A 29 -8.80 -17.51 -6.23
CA SER A 29 -8.31 -16.56 -5.25
C SER A 29 -7.29 -17.18 -4.27
N ILE A 30 -6.34 -16.33 -3.83
CA ILE A 30 -5.44 -16.65 -2.72
C ILE A 30 -5.77 -15.87 -1.45
N THR A 31 -6.79 -15.03 -1.47
CA THR A 31 -7.17 -14.18 -0.32
C THR A 31 -7.41 -15.00 0.96
N PRO A 32 -8.12 -16.14 0.94
CA PRO A 32 -8.28 -16.97 2.14
C PRO A 32 -6.95 -17.47 2.71
N ALA A 33 -6.00 -17.85 1.84
CA ALA A 33 -4.69 -18.31 2.28
C ALA A 33 -3.83 -17.16 2.83
N LEU A 34 -3.96 -15.96 2.26
CA LEU A 34 -3.29 -14.76 2.75
C LEU A 34 -3.82 -14.37 4.14
N ILE A 35 -5.14 -14.39 4.35
CA ILE A 35 -5.76 -14.15 5.65
C ILE A 35 -5.24 -15.17 6.67
N ALA A 36 -5.36 -16.44 6.37
CA ALA A 36 -4.94 -17.51 7.29
C ALA A 36 -3.45 -17.45 7.67
N ARG A 37 -2.62 -16.85 6.82
CA ARG A 37 -1.16 -16.83 7.02
C ARG A 37 -0.66 -15.52 7.62
N CYS A 38 -1.25 -14.39 7.25
CA CYS A 38 -0.69 -13.07 7.49
C CYS A 38 -1.60 -12.14 8.31
N TYR A 39 -2.91 -12.44 8.45
CA TYR A 39 -3.81 -11.58 9.21
C TYR A 39 -3.66 -11.84 10.70
N ASP A 40 -3.36 -10.81 11.47
CA ASP A 40 -3.34 -10.83 12.93
C ASP A 40 -4.65 -10.23 13.46
N GLU A 41 -5.51 -11.08 14.01
CA GLU A 41 -6.81 -10.67 14.54
C GLU A 41 -6.69 -9.69 15.70
N SER A 42 -5.61 -9.76 16.47
CA SER A 42 -5.42 -8.92 17.66
C SER A 42 -5.19 -7.46 17.29
N SER A 43 -4.39 -7.18 16.26
CA SER A 43 -4.16 -5.85 15.73
C SER A 43 -5.12 -5.47 14.60
N GLY A 44 -5.70 -6.45 13.89
CA GLY A 44 -6.49 -6.21 12.69
C GLY A 44 -5.66 -5.85 11.45
N LEU A 45 -4.37 -6.20 11.46
CA LEU A 45 -3.41 -5.89 10.40
C LEU A 45 -2.91 -7.14 9.70
N PHE A 46 -2.42 -6.98 8.48
CA PHE A 46 -1.66 -8.02 7.81
C PHE A 46 -0.17 -7.84 8.09
N LEU A 47 0.44 -8.85 8.68
CA LEU A 47 1.87 -8.87 8.99
C LEU A 47 2.56 -9.95 8.15
N PRO A 48 3.79 -9.71 7.66
CA PRO A 48 4.52 -10.73 6.93
C PRO A 48 4.80 -11.93 7.83
N ALA A 49 4.49 -13.14 7.35
CA ALA A 49 4.82 -14.36 8.06
C ALA A 49 6.25 -14.79 7.73
N VAL A 50 7.07 -14.98 8.76
CA VAL A 50 8.49 -15.37 8.63
C VAL A 50 8.73 -16.70 9.34
N SER A 51 9.42 -17.63 8.69
CA SER A 51 9.77 -18.93 9.26
C SER A 51 11.24 -19.27 8.94
N PRO A 52 12.11 -19.55 9.95
CA PRO A 52 11.83 -19.40 11.38
C PRO A 52 11.56 -17.94 11.76
N ALA A 53 10.82 -17.72 12.85
CA ALA A 53 10.52 -16.38 13.33
C ALA A 53 11.82 -15.61 13.64
N ILE A 54 11.93 -14.42 13.07
CA ILE A 54 12.96 -13.47 13.46
C ILE A 54 12.39 -12.62 14.58
N GLY A 55 13.10 -12.50 15.70
CA GLY A 55 12.62 -11.78 16.90
C GLY A 55 12.58 -10.26 16.77
N GLU A 56 12.64 -9.72 15.56
CA GLU A 56 12.62 -8.29 15.31
C GLU A 56 11.17 -7.77 15.16
N ARG A 57 10.92 -6.60 15.73
CA ARG A 57 9.66 -5.88 15.53
C ARG A 57 9.54 -5.45 14.07
N ILE A 58 8.43 -5.80 13.44
CA ILE A 58 8.12 -5.37 12.08
C ILE A 58 7.45 -3.98 12.14
N PRO A 59 8.03 -2.95 11.51
CA PRO A 59 7.42 -1.62 11.46
C PRO A 59 6.07 -1.64 10.74
N LEU A 60 5.13 -0.82 11.18
CA LEU A 60 3.87 -0.62 10.51
C LEU A 60 4.09 0.17 9.21
N THR A 61 3.85 -0.49 8.09
CA THR A 61 4.00 0.07 6.75
C THR A 61 2.68 -0.03 5.97
N TRP A 62 2.56 0.73 4.91
CA TRP A 62 1.40 0.66 4.01
C TRP A 62 1.14 -0.77 3.48
N THR A 63 2.17 -1.64 3.45
CA THR A 63 2.02 -3.02 2.97
C THR A 63 1.05 -3.83 3.83
N ALA A 64 0.95 -3.49 5.14
CA ALA A 64 -0.05 -4.07 6.04
C ALA A 64 -1.50 -3.71 5.64
N LEU A 65 -1.68 -2.61 4.91
CA LEU A 65 -2.96 -2.12 4.41
C LEU A 65 -3.22 -2.52 2.95
N SER A 66 -2.20 -3.00 2.24
CA SER A 66 -2.29 -3.33 0.81
C SER A 66 -3.38 -4.33 0.45
N PRO A 67 -3.80 -5.29 1.35
CA PRO A 67 -4.92 -6.17 1.06
C PRO A 67 -6.25 -5.47 0.79
N LEU A 68 -6.41 -4.19 1.13
CA LEU A 68 -7.54 -3.37 0.72
C LEU A 68 -7.79 -3.41 -0.80
N ALA A 69 -6.74 -3.60 -1.60
CA ALA A 69 -6.85 -3.69 -3.05
C ALA A 69 -7.49 -4.99 -3.56
N LEU A 70 -7.56 -6.04 -2.73
CA LEU A 70 -8.16 -7.32 -3.12
C LEU A 70 -9.68 -7.21 -3.18
N PRO A 71 -10.31 -7.53 -4.33
CA PRO A 71 -11.76 -7.36 -4.50
C PRO A 71 -12.59 -8.32 -3.64
N ASP A 72 -12.02 -9.45 -3.27
CA ASP A 72 -12.63 -10.52 -2.48
C ASP A 72 -12.18 -10.53 -1.01
N LEU A 73 -11.52 -9.44 -0.56
CA LEU A 73 -11.25 -9.26 0.87
C LEU A 73 -12.58 -9.05 1.62
N PRO A 74 -12.84 -9.80 2.72
CA PRO A 74 -14.03 -9.58 3.54
C PRO A 74 -14.13 -8.11 3.99
N GLU A 75 -15.33 -7.52 3.87
CA GLU A 75 -15.57 -6.11 4.17
C GLU A 75 -15.21 -5.75 5.61
N GLU A 76 -15.51 -6.63 6.57
CA GLU A 76 -15.16 -6.44 7.98
C GLU A 76 -13.66 -6.23 8.18
N ILE A 77 -12.84 -7.05 7.53
CA ILE A 77 -11.37 -6.88 7.56
C ILE A 77 -10.99 -5.58 6.85
N GLY A 78 -11.62 -5.29 5.72
CA GLY A 78 -11.39 -4.05 4.98
C GLY A 78 -11.67 -2.81 5.83
N HIS A 79 -12.78 -2.77 6.55
CA HIS A 79 -13.13 -1.65 7.44
C HIS A 79 -12.11 -1.45 8.55
N ARG A 80 -11.59 -2.53 9.17
CA ARG A 80 -10.53 -2.44 10.18
C ARG A 80 -9.23 -1.85 9.61
N LEU A 81 -8.85 -2.23 8.39
CA LEU A 81 -7.66 -1.64 7.74
C LEU A 81 -7.85 -0.15 7.42
N VAL A 82 -9.06 0.26 7.05
CA VAL A 82 -9.41 1.65 6.75
C VAL A 82 -9.30 2.54 8.00
N GLU A 83 -9.57 2.04 9.21
CA GLU A 83 -9.35 2.78 10.45
C GLU A 83 -7.87 3.18 10.62
N TYR A 84 -6.94 2.27 10.30
CA TYR A 84 -5.51 2.59 10.29
C TYR A 84 -5.15 3.60 9.21
N LEU A 85 -5.72 3.45 8.01
CA LEU A 85 -5.44 4.36 6.90
C LEU A 85 -5.88 5.79 7.22
N PHE A 86 -7.00 5.97 7.94
CA PHE A 86 -7.54 7.29 8.26
C PHE A 86 -6.96 7.92 9.54
N ASP A 87 -6.08 7.23 10.25
CA ASP A 87 -5.38 7.81 11.40
C ASP A 87 -4.33 8.82 10.92
N GLU A 88 -4.57 10.11 11.21
CA GLU A 88 -3.67 11.23 10.85
C GLU A 88 -2.29 11.13 11.51
N ARG A 89 -2.19 10.41 12.62
CA ARG A 89 -0.89 10.15 13.27
C ARG A 89 -0.08 9.08 12.54
N ARG A 90 -0.66 8.41 11.53
CA ARG A 90 -0.06 7.26 10.85
C ARG A 90 0.01 7.44 9.35
N PHE A 91 -1.14 7.40 8.68
CA PHE A 91 -1.17 7.30 7.21
C PHE A 91 -1.98 8.42 6.53
N TRP A 92 -2.87 9.12 7.26
CA TRP A 92 -3.70 10.16 6.64
C TRP A 92 -3.03 11.52 6.73
N THR A 93 -2.01 11.71 5.90
CA THR A 93 -1.21 12.93 5.78
C THR A 93 -1.78 13.88 4.73
N ALA A 94 -1.14 15.03 4.52
CA ALA A 94 -1.53 15.96 3.44
C ALA A 94 -1.45 15.30 2.07
N VAL A 95 -0.50 14.38 1.86
CA VAL A 95 -0.38 13.52 0.69
C VAL A 95 -0.39 12.06 1.14
N PRO A 96 -1.57 11.43 1.29
CA PRO A 96 -1.68 10.05 1.78
C PRO A 96 -1.18 9.04 0.74
N ALA A 97 -0.69 7.90 1.14
CA ALA A 97 -0.30 7.43 2.44
C ALA A 97 1.22 7.25 2.47
N PRO A 98 1.91 7.66 3.55
CA PRO A 98 3.34 7.41 3.67
C PRO A 98 3.65 5.92 3.66
N SER A 99 4.84 5.55 3.20
CA SER A 99 5.24 4.14 3.10
C SER A 99 5.48 3.48 4.46
N VAL A 100 5.77 4.26 5.49
CA VAL A 100 5.85 3.84 6.90
C VAL A 100 4.97 4.78 7.72
N ALA A 101 4.26 4.28 8.71
CA ALA A 101 3.42 5.10 9.57
C ALA A 101 4.26 6.19 10.29
N LEU A 102 3.70 7.40 10.42
CA LEU A 102 4.41 8.55 11.01
C LEU A 102 4.86 8.31 12.46
N ASP A 103 4.09 7.53 13.23
CA ASP A 103 4.37 7.19 14.63
C ASP A 103 5.40 6.06 14.79
N GLU A 104 5.93 5.51 13.68
CA GLU A 104 6.95 4.47 13.71
C GLU A 104 8.36 5.06 13.84
N PRO A 105 9.21 4.52 14.74
CA PRO A 105 10.61 4.92 14.82
C PRO A 105 11.40 4.73 13.52
N ALA A 106 10.92 3.86 12.64
CA ALA A 106 11.51 3.62 11.32
C ALA A 106 11.15 4.67 10.28
N PHE A 107 10.20 5.57 10.55
CA PHE A 107 9.83 6.65 9.62
C PHE A 107 11.00 7.58 9.36
N SER A 108 11.28 7.85 8.10
CA SER A 108 12.34 8.78 7.70
C SER A 108 12.15 9.23 6.25
N LEU A 109 12.34 10.52 6.02
CA LEU A 109 12.40 11.09 4.68
C LEU A 109 13.84 11.17 4.13
N GLN A 110 14.83 10.74 4.92
CA GLN A 110 16.22 10.70 4.48
C GLN A 110 16.42 9.57 3.46
N GLU A 111 16.94 9.91 2.29
CA GLU A 111 17.20 8.91 1.24
C GLU A 111 18.33 7.94 1.61
N HIS A 112 19.31 8.39 2.38
CA HIS A 112 20.46 7.59 2.78
C HIS A 112 20.51 7.42 4.30
N PHE A 113 20.76 6.20 4.72
CA PHE A 113 20.98 5.84 6.11
C PHE A 113 22.09 4.77 6.18
N ASP A 114 23.11 4.99 7.01
CA ASP A 114 24.29 4.11 7.12
C ASP A 114 24.93 3.76 5.76
N GLY A 115 25.07 4.76 4.88
CA GLY A 115 25.65 4.59 3.55
C GLY A 115 24.78 3.80 2.56
N LEU A 116 23.59 3.37 2.96
CA LEU A 116 22.64 2.67 2.10
C LEU A 116 21.48 3.58 1.71
N ARG A 117 21.05 3.51 0.46
CA ARG A 117 19.85 4.18 0.00
C ARG A 117 18.61 3.46 0.55
N ARG A 118 17.93 4.10 1.51
CA ARG A 118 16.74 3.56 2.21
C ARG A 118 15.53 4.49 2.06
N TYR A 119 15.32 5.02 0.88
CA TYR A 119 14.34 6.04 0.51
C TYR A 119 12.86 5.59 0.64
N TRP A 120 12.61 4.32 0.82
CA TRP A 120 11.26 3.72 0.92
C TRP A 120 10.64 3.81 2.34
N ARG A 121 11.29 4.45 3.31
CA ARG A 121 10.91 4.42 4.74
C ARG A 121 10.03 5.57 5.21
N GLY A 122 9.34 6.26 4.35
CA GLY A 122 8.53 7.40 4.78
C GLY A 122 7.74 8.08 3.66
N PRO A 123 8.34 8.31 2.48
CA PRO A 123 7.67 9.02 1.41
C PRO A 123 6.38 8.36 0.94
N THR A 124 5.49 9.17 0.37
CA THR A 124 4.29 8.70 -0.34
C THR A 124 4.66 8.30 -1.76
N TRP A 125 4.17 7.14 -2.18
CA TRP A 125 4.33 6.59 -3.52
C TRP A 125 2.98 6.50 -4.22
N VAL A 126 2.91 6.96 -5.47
CA VAL A 126 1.63 6.98 -6.22
C VAL A 126 1.06 5.58 -6.42
N ASN A 127 1.91 4.59 -6.69
CA ASN A 127 1.47 3.19 -6.87
C ASN A 127 0.89 2.57 -5.58
N SER A 128 1.44 2.88 -4.40
CA SER A 128 0.85 2.44 -3.14
C SER A 128 -0.46 3.16 -2.84
N ALA A 129 -0.51 4.47 -3.04
CA ALA A 129 -1.74 5.25 -2.90
C ALA A 129 -2.85 4.75 -3.85
N TRP A 130 -2.51 4.39 -5.09
CA TRP A 130 -3.45 3.82 -6.06
C TRP A 130 -4.05 2.49 -5.59
N LEU A 131 -3.24 1.59 -5.01
CA LEU A 131 -3.75 0.33 -4.45
C LEU A 131 -4.73 0.58 -3.30
N LEU A 132 -4.39 1.50 -2.38
CA LEU A 132 -5.26 1.84 -1.24
C LEU A 132 -6.55 2.53 -1.71
N TRP A 133 -6.45 3.43 -2.69
CA TRP A 133 -7.61 4.09 -3.29
C TRP A 133 -8.61 3.09 -3.89
N ARG A 134 -8.15 2.05 -4.58
CA ARG A 134 -9.02 0.99 -5.10
C ARG A 134 -9.85 0.34 -3.98
N GLY A 135 -9.22 0.06 -2.84
CA GLY A 135 -9.89 -0.46 -1.66
C GLY A 135 -10.95 0.49 -1.12
N LEU A 136 -10.65 1.78 -1.04
CA LEU A 136 -11.59 2.81 -0.57
C LEU A 136 -12.82 2.90 -1.49
N VAL A 137 -12.61 2.91 -2.80
CA VAL A 137 -13.72 2.93 -3.78
C VAL A 137 -14.60 1.68 -3.63
N ARG A 138 -13.99 0.49 -3.55
CA ARG A 138 -14.70 -0.78 -3.38
C ARG A 138 -15.55 -0.81 -2.11
N LEU A 139 -15.03 -0.31 -1.00
CA LEU A 139 -15.71 -0.29 0.30
C LEU A 139 -16.70 0.88 0.46
N GLY A 140 -16.90 1.69 -0.58
CA GLY A 140 -17.87 2.79 -0.56
C GLY A 140 -17.41 4.05 0.17
N TYR A 141 -16.13 4.21 0.51
CA TYR A 141 -15.56 5.41 1.13
C TYR A 141 -15.31 6.52 0.08
N ALA A 142 -16.35 6.90 -0.67
CA ALA A 142 -16.23 7.77 -1.84
C ALA A 142 -15.56 9.12 -1.55
N GLU A 143 -15.93 9.79 -0.45
CA GLU A 143 -15.34 11.09 -0.07
C GLU A 143 -13.84 10.97 0.25
N ARG A 144 -13.45 9.93 0.99
CA ARG A 144 -12.05 9.69 1.33
C ARG A 144 -11.23 9.27 0.11
N ALA A 145 -11.82 8.45 -0.77
CA ALA A 145 -11.20 8.09 -2.04
C ALA A 145 -10.97 9.34 -2.91
N ALA A 146 -11.95 10.25 -2.99
CA ALA A 146 -11.82 11.51 -3.71
C ALA A 146 -10.75 12.42 -3.10
N THR A 147 -10.69 12.52 -1.76
CA THR A 147 -9.67 13.31 -1.06
C THR A 147 -8.26 12.79 -1.35
N LEU A 148 -8.04 11.46 -1.26
CA LEU A 148 -6.77 10.85 -1.60
C LEU A 148 -6.40 11.09 -3.06
N ALA A 149 -7.34 10.85 -3.98
CA ALA A 149 -7.13 11.06 -5.41
C ALA A 149 -6.75 12.50 -5.71
N GLN A 150 -7.45 13.47 -5.12
CA GLN A 150 -7.17 14.89 -5.29
C GLN A 150 -5.79 15.28 -4.76
N ALA A 151 -5.41 14.82 -3.56
CA ALA A 151 -4.11 15.10 -2.99
C ALA A 151 -2.98 14.59 -3.89
N ILE A 152 -3.07 13.35 -4.38
CA ILE A 152 -2.06 12.77 -5.27
C ILE A 152 -2.02 13.48 -6.62
N THR A 153 -3.17 13.69 -7.27
CA THR A 153 -3.21 14.31 -8.62
C THR A 153 -2.73 15.75 -8.62
N GLN A 154 -3.10 16.55 -7.60
CA GLN A 154 -2.61 17.92 -7.43
C GLN A 154 -1.11 17.94 -7.15
N THR A 155 -0.60 17.01 -6.34
CA THR A 155 0.82 16.90 -6.05
C THR A 155 1.60 16.58 -7.32
N VAL A 156 1.18 15.58 -8.11
CA VAL A 156 1.83 15.22 -9.37
C VAL A 156 1.74 16.37 -10.39
N ALA A 157 0.60 17.07 -10.47
CA ALA A 157 0.45 18.21 -11.37
C ALA A 157 1.39 19.38 -11.02
N ARG A 158 1.68 19.59 -9.75
CA ARG A 158 2.57 20.66 -9.26
C ARG A 158 4.06 20.31 -9.39
N GLU A 159 4.42 19.10 -9.00
CA GLU A 159 5.83 18.65 -8.83
C GLU A 159 6.37 17.85 -10.02
N GLY A 160 5.52 17.47 -10.97
CA GLY A 160 5.87 16.56 -12.07
C GLY A 160 5.88 15.10 -11.66
N LEU A 161 6.27 14.24 -12.59
CA LEU A 161 6.38 12.78 -12.36
C LEU A 161 7.65 12.48 -11.56
N ARG A 162 7.53 12.48 -10.25
CA ARG A 162 8.64 12.16 -9.32
C ARG A 162 8.55 10.69 -8.88
N GLU A 163 9.67 10.13 -8.41
CA GLU A 163 9.71 8.77 -7.90
C GLU A 163 8.81 8.60 -6.67
N PHE A 164 8.82 9.59 -5.77
CA PHE A 164 7.99 9.66 -4.57
C PHE A 164 7.85 11.11 -4.10
N TYR A 165 7.01 11.34 -3.10
CA TYR A 165 6.66 12.67 -2.60
C TYR A 165 6.73 12.73 -1.08
N ASP A 166 7.06 13.91 -0.55
CA ASP A 166 6.97 14.17 0.88
C ASP A 166 5.50 14.09 1.34
N PRO A 167 5.16 13.27 2.34
CA PRO A 167 3.78 13.12 2.79
C PRO A 167 3.21 14.37 3.47
N HIS A 168 4.06 15.31 3.93
CA HIS A 168 3.62 16.49 4.65
C HIS A 168 3.27 17.67 3.74
N ASP A 169 4.07 17.92 2.71
CA ASP A 169 3.91 19.09 1.83
C ASP A 169 3.79 18.73 0.34
N GLY A 170 4.02 17.48 -0.01
CA GLY A 170 3.95 16.97 -1.39
C GLY A 170 5.15 17.34 -2.25
N ARG A 171 6.25 17.83 -1.66
CA ARG A 171 7.47 18.11 -2.41
C ARG A 171 7.95 16.86 -3.14
N GLY A 172 8.24 17.00 -4.43
CA GLY A 172 8.76 15.91 -5.26
C GLY A 172 10.15 15.48 -4.84
N MET A 173 10.38 14.17 -4.75
CA MET A 173 11.61 13.55 -4.29
C MET A 173 12.02 12.38 -5.22
N GLY A 174 13.25 11.92 -5.07
CA GLY A 174 13.79 10.84 -5.89
C GLY A 174 14.00 11.23 -7.35
N ALA A 175 13.89 10.28 -8.26
CA ALA A 175 14.09 10.49 -9.68
C ALA A 175 12.97 11.35 -10.31
N GLU A 176 13.33 12.11 -11.34
CA GLU A 176 12.41 12.83 -12.23
C GLU A 176 11.92 11.92 -13.36
N ASP A 177 10.83 12.33 -14.02
CA ASP A 177 10.22 11.60 -15.14
C ASP A 177 9.94 10.12 -14.82
N PHE A 178 9.53 9.85 -13.60
CA PHE A 178 9.32 8.50 -13.09
C PHE A 178 7.92 7.98 -13.45
N ALA A 179 7.87 6.99 -14.34
CA ALA A 179 6.64 6.52 -14.97
C ALA A 179 5.57 6.01 -13.99
N TRP A 180 5.92 5.51 -12.80
CA TRP A 180 4.93 5.03 -11.81
C TRP A 180 3.98 6.14 -11.37
N SER A 181 4.44 7.38 -11.32
CA SER A 181 3.61 8.52 -10.94
C SER A 181 2.55 8.87 -11.99
N ALA A 182 2.64 8.34 -13.19
CA ALA A 182 1.57 8.42 -14.19
C ALA A 182 0.29 7.69 -13.75
N LEU A 183 0.36 6.75 -12.79
CA LEU A 183 -0.82 6.14 -12.17
C LEU A 183 -1.76 7.18 -11.52
N ALA A 184 -1.30 8.41 -11.27
CA ALA A 184 -2.16 9.51 -10.83
C ALA A 184 -3.34 9.75 -11.80
N LEU A 185 -3.18 9.45 -13.10
CA LEU A 185 -4.26 9.57 -14.08
C LEU A 185 -5.40 8.59 -13.82
N GLU A 186 -5.09 7.40 -13.28
CA GLU A 186 -6.11 6.39 -12.94
C GLU A 186 -7.02 6.84 -11.79
N LEU A 187 -6.51 7.69 -10.89
CA LEU A 187 -7.24 8.20 -9.73
C LEU A 187 -8.33 9.22 -10.11
N THR A 188 -8.33 9.72 -11.34
CA THR A 188 -9.28 10.75 -11.79
C THR A 188 -10.69 10.22 -12.04
N ASP A 189 -10.85 8.91 -12.21
CA ASP A 189 -12.15 8.27 -12.46
C ASP A 189 -12.34 7.04 -11.55
N PRO A 190 -13.32 7.06 -10.64
CA PRO A 190 -13.60 5.92 -9.73
C PRO A 190 -13.85 4.58 -10.45
N ARG A 191 -14.26 4.60 -11.73
CA ARG A 191 -14.44 3.38 -12.52
C ARG A 191 -13.14 2.63 -12.75
N ASN A 192 -12.01 3.33 -12.73
CA ASN A 192 -10.68 2.72 -12.88
C ASN A 192 -10.30 1.82 -11.69
N ALA A 193 -10.97 1.96 -10.54
CA ALA A 193 -10.72 1.09 -9.38
C ALA A 193 -11.00 -0.40 -9.66
N SER A 194 -11.88 -0.69 -10.61
CA SER A 194 -12.25 -2.05 -11.01
C SER A 194 -11.52 -2.56 -12.25
N VAL A 195 -10.64 -1.76 -12.86
CA VAL A 195 -9.89 -2.19 -14.05
C VAL A 195 -9.05 -3.44 -13.74
N GLY A 196 -9.13 -4.44 -14.60
CA GLY A 196 -8.40 -5.70 -14.47
C GLY A 196 -9.07 -6.72 -13.53
N ILE A 197 -10.25 -6.45 -13.00
CA ILE A 197 -11.03 -7.39 -12.22
C ILE A 197 -12.20 -7.87 -13.12
N PRO A 198 -12.32 -9.18 -13.41
CA PRO A 198 -13.48 -9.69 -14.14
C PRO A 198 -14.76 -9.34 -13.38
N ALA A 199 -15.78 -8.85 -14.09
CA ALA A 199 -17.12 -8.76 -13.50
C ALA A 199 -17.49 -10.18 -13.04
N GLY A 200 -17.75 -10.34 -11.75
CA GLY A 200 -18.14 -11.62 -11.17
C GLY A 200 -19.35 -12.15 -11.93
N GLY A 201 -19.20 -13.37 -12.46
CA GLY A 201 -20.31 -14.13 -13.04
C GLY A 201 -21.16 -14.78 -11.96
#